data_b6c87e036547f695f73b28b526e0a732
#
_entry.id   b6c87e036547f695f73b28b526e0a732
#
_cell.length_a   1.000
_cell.length_b   1.000
_cell.length_c   1.000
_cell.angle_alpha   90.00
_cell.angle_beta   90.00
_cell.angle_gamma   90.00
#
_symmetry.space_group_name_H-M   'P 1'
#
loop_
_entity.id
_entity.type
_entity.pdbx_description
1 polymer ?
#
loop_
_entity_poly.entity_id
_entity_poly.type
_entity_poly.pdbx_seq_one_letter_code
_entity_poly.pdbx_strand_id
1 'polypeptide(L)'
;SPIPAFSPKKGLACINQEKITAFHGVPTMFIAMLGHEDFEKTDFSHMRTGIMAGSPCPIKVMQDVIDKMHMTEICITYGQTEASPGCTMSKTTDSLEARVNTVGAAMFGVECKIVDPETNEDLPDNVDGEFVAKGYNIMKGYYKMPEATAAAIDENGWLHTGDLARRDENGYYKITGRIKDMIIRGGENIYPK
;
A
#
# COMPACT_ATOMS: atom_id res chain seq x y z
N SER A 1 -21.48 6.56 -5.41
CA SER A 1 -21.62 8.01 -5.74
C SER A 1 -20.25 8.58 -6.08
N PRO A 2 -20.00 9.07 -7.30
CA PRO A 2 -18.74 9.69 -7.65
C PRO A 2 -18.60 11.06 -6.97
N ILE A 3 -17.44 11.28 -6.36
CA ILE A 3 -17.05 12.58 -5.80
C ILE A 3 -15.90 13.11 -6.67
N PRO A 4 -16.09 14.19 -7.47
CA PRO A 4 -15.10 14.64 -8.44
C PRO A 4 -13.75 15.06 -7.82
N ALA A 5 -13.80 15.56 -6.57
CA ALA A 5 -12.62 15.86 -5.76
C ALA A 5 -12.94 15.52 -4.30
N PHE A 6 -11.96 14.93 -3.62
CA PHE A 6 -12.13 14.58 -2.22
C PHE A 6 -12.44 15.83 -1.37
N SER A 7 -13.44 15.67 -0.51
CA SER A 7 -13.80 16.63 0.54
C SER A 7 -14.30 15.81 1.73
N PRO A 8 -13.79 16.02 2.94
CA PRO A 8 -14.25 15.31 4.15
C PRO A 8 -15.75 15.44 4.33
N LYS A 9 -16.27 16.65 4.18
CA LYS A 9 -17.73 16.94 4.26
C LYS A 9 -18.54 16.11 3.28
N LYS A 10 -18.13 16.07 2.01
CA LYS A 10 -18.84 15.29 0.98
C LYS A 10 -18.71 13.78 1.23
N GLY A 11 -17.53 13.32 1.67
CA GLY A 11 -17.31 11.93 2.04
C GLY A 11 -18.25 11.48 3.16
N LEU A 12 -18.29 12.24 4.26
CA LEU A 12 -19.16 11.96 5.40
C LEU A 12 -20.65 12.01 5.02
N ALA A 13 -21.04 13.01 4.24
CA ALA A 13 -22.42 13.10 3.75
C ALA A 13 -22.81 11.90 2.88
N CYS A 14 -21.89 11.46 2.00
CA CYS A 14 -22.12 10.30 1.14
C CYS A 14 -22.24 9.00 1.96
N ILE A 15 -21.38 8.80 2.98
CA ILE A 15 -21.47 7.66 3.90
C ILE A 15 -22.86 7.61 4.54
N ASN A 16 -23.35 8.74 5.02
CA ASN A 16 -24.64 8.85 5.69
C ASN A 16 -25.84 8.59 4.75
N GLN A 17 -25.82 9.24 3.58
CA GLN A 17 -26.94 9.23 2.64
C GLN A 17 -27.06 7.93 1.86
N GLU A 18 -25.93 7.39 1.42
CA GLU A 18 -25.89 6.22 0.52
C GLU A 18 -25.72 4.89 1.28
N LYS A 19 -25.62 4.93 2.62
CA LYS A 19 -25.43 3.74 3.45
C LYS A 19 -24.19 2.92 3.01
N ILE A 20 -23.09 3.62 2.76
CA ILE A 20 -21.86 3.02 2.22
C ILE A 20 -21.30 1.98 3.20
N THR A 21 -20.90 0.83 2.67
CA THR A 21 -20.31 -0.28 3.44
C THR A 21 -18.80 -0.37 3.33
N ALA A 22 -18.20 0.28 2.30
CA ALA A 22 -16.77 0.26 2.05
C ALA A 22 -16.26 1.65 1.63
N PHE A 23 -15.10 2.05 2.13
CA PHE A 23 -14.43 3.29 1.75
C PHE A 23 -12.95 3.04 1.49
N HIS A 24 -12.46 3.53 0.34
CA HIS A 24 -11.05 3.42 -0.04
C HIS A 24 -10.41 4.80 -0.05
N GLY A 25 -9.20 4.91 0.49
CA GLY A 25 -8.51 6.18 0.54
C GLY A 25 -7.06 6.08 1.01
N VAL A 26 -6.41 7.23 1.02
CA VAL A 26 -5.09 7.39 1.63
C VAL A 26 -5.25 7.80 3.10
N PRO A 27 -4.26 7.56 3.98
CA PRO A 27 -4.36 7.89 5.40
C PRO A 27 -4.80 9.33 5.68
N THR A 28 -4.33 10.30 4.89
CA THR A 28 -4.71 11.72 5.04
C THR A 28 -6.20 11.99 4.81
N MET A 29 -6.87 11.19 3.97
CA MET A 29 -8.33 11.31 3.76
C MET A 29 -9.08 10.86 5.02
N PHE A 30 -8.67 9.76 5.64
CA PHE A 30 -9.25 9.28 6.89
C PHE A 30 -9.02 10.27 8.02
N ILE A 31 -7.80 10.80 8.17
CA ILE A 31 -7.47 11.83 9.16
C ILE A 31 -8.37 13.07 8.99
N ALA A 32 -8.55 13.52 7.75
CA ALA A 32 -9.40 14.68 7.46
C ALA A 32 -10.88 14.43 7.80
N MET A 33 -11.39 13.21 7.61
CA MET A 33 -12.75 12.86 8.01
C MET A 33 -12.88 12.73 9.52
N LEU A 34 -11.94 12.04 10.20
CA LEU A 34 -11.91 11.89 11.65
C LEU A 34 -11.89 13.23 12.40
N GLY A 35 -11.24 14.25 11.83
CA GLY A 35 -11.14 15.60 12.40
C GLY A 35 -12.25 16.57 11.97
N HIS A 36 -13.23 16.14 11.15
CA HIS A 36 -14.26 17.04 10.62
C HIS A 36 -15.42 17.22 11.61
N GLU A 37 -16.00 18.42 11.67
CA GLU A 37 -17.11 18.77 12.58
C GLU A 37 -18.39 17.93 12.37
N ASP A 38 -18.58 17.37 11.19
CA ASP A 38 -19.72 16.49 10.87
C ASP A 38 -19.43 15.01 11.19
N PHE A 39 -18.22 14.68 11.68
CA PHE A 39 -17.85 13.29 11.97
C PHE A 39 -18.80 12.67 13.01
N GLU A 40 -19.00 13.33 14.13
CA GLU A 40 -19.86 12.83 15.22
C GLU A 40 -21.36 12.76 14.85
N LYS A 41 -21.76 13.39 13.74
CA LYS A 41 -23.14 13.37 13.23
C LYS A 41 -23.33 12.29 12.15
N THR A 42 -22.25 11.60 11.77
CA THR A 42 -22.27 10.62 10.68
C THR A 42 -22.55 9.23 11.25
N ASP A 43 -23.51 8.54 10.66
CA ASP A 43 -23.81 7.14 10.98
C ASP A 43 -22.87 6.20 10.23
N PHE A 44 -21.92 5.61 10.94
CA PHE A 44 -20.96 4.63 10.42
C PHE A 44 -21.42 3.17 10.59
N SER A 45 -22.62 2.91 11.09
CA SER A 45 -23.12 1.56 11.40
C SER A 45 -23.14 0.62 10.18
N HIS A 46 -23.15 1.16 8.97
CA HIS A 46 -23.11 0.40 7.72
C HIS A 46 -21.70 0.12 7.21
N MET A 47 -20.71 0.83 7.74
CA MET A 47 -19.33 0.67 7.31
C MET A 47 -18.77 -0.66 7.83
N ARG A 48 -17.92 -1.30 7.04
CA ARG A 48 -17.32 -2.59 7.40
C ARG A 48 -15.88 -2.70 6.94
N THR A 49 -15.59 -2.31 5.70
CA THR A 49 -14.33 -2.61 5.03
C THR A 49 -13.84 -1.45 4.18
N GLY A 50 -12.67 -1.60 3.62
CA GLY A 50 -12.05 -0.68 2.69
C GLY A 50 -10.57 -0.96 2.50
N ILE A 51 -9.92 -0.08 1.78
CA ILE A 51 -8.48 -0.14 1.56
C ILE A 51 -7.87 1.19 1.97
N MET A 52 -6.81 1.12 2.76
CA MET A 52 -5.95 2.26 3.05
C MET A 52 -4.58 2.03 2.41
N ALA A 53 -4.18 2.92 1.51
CA ALA A 53 -2.99 2.73 0.68
C ALA A 53 -2.31 4.05 0.31
N GLY A 54 -1.16 3.98 -0.38
CA GLY A 54 -0.47 5.11 -0.97
C GLY A 54 0.52 5.84 -0.05
N SER A 55 0.54 5.52 1.23
CA SER A 55 1.56 5.96 2.19
C SER A 55 1.51 5.10 3.46
N PRO A 56 2.55 5.12 4.31
CA PRO A 56 2.51 4.45 5.60
C PRO A 56 1.30 4.90 6.43
N CYS A 57 0.60 3.93 7.04
CA CYS A 57 -0.55 4.19 7.89
C CYS A 57 -0.11 4.29 9.36
N PRO A 58 -0.30 5.45 10.03
CA PRO A 58 -0.06 5.54 11.46
C PRO A 58 -1.00 4.61 12.24
N ILE A 59 -0.47 3.86 13.21
CA ILE A 59 -1.24 2.89 14.01
C ILE A 59 -2.48 3.53 14.65
N LYS A 60 -2.36 4.76 15.15
CA LYS A 60 -3.46 5.49 15.76
C LYS A 60 -4.58 5.78 14.77
N VAL A 61 -4.26 6.10 13.52
CA VAL A 61 -5.27 6.35 12.48
C VAL A 61 -6.01 5.06 12.14
N MET A 62 -5.31 3.94 12.00
CA MET A 62 -5.93 2.64 11.78
C MET A 62 -6.88 2.27 12.93
N GLN A 63 -6.44 2.44 14.18
CA GLN A 63 -7.25 2.17 15.35
C GLN A 63 -8.52 3.03 15.37
N ASP A 64 -8.39 4.34 15.13
CA ASP A 64 -9.53 5.26 15.11
C ASP A 64 -10.52 4.92 13.99
N VAL A 65 -10.04 4.49 12.82
CA VAL A 65 -10.90 4.06 11.71
C VAL A 65 -11.67 2.77 12.07
N ILE A 66 -11.01 1.81 12.71
CA ILE A 66 -11.65 0.58 13.17
C ILE A 66 -12.71 0.89 14.23
N ASP A 67 -12.33 1.67 15.26
CA ASP A 67 -13.19 1.89 16.44
C ASP A 67 -14.33 2.87 16.16
N LYS A 68 -14.05 3.96 15.43
CA LYS A 68 -14.99 5.08 15.26
C LYS A 68 -15.74 5.05 13.94
N MET A 69 -15.14 4.47 12.88
CA MET A 69 -15.80 4.31 11.58
C MET A 69 -16.31 2.88 11.33
N HIS A 70 -16.19 1.99 12.30
CA HIS A 70 -16.63 0.59 12.27
C HIS A 70 -16.00 -0.24 11.12
N MET A 71 -14.87 0.19 10.57
CA MET A 71 -14.20 -0.48 9.45
C MET A 71 -13.28 -1.61 9.94
N THR A 72 -13.86 -2.60 10.61
CA THR A 72 -13.11 -3.69 11.24
C THR A 72 -12.33 -4.56 10.25
N GLU A 73 -12.78 -4.61 9.01
CA GLU A 73 -12.19 -5.39 7.91
C GLU A 73 -11.39 -4.51 6.92
N ILE A 74 -10.91 -3.35 7.36
CA ILE A 74 -10.06 -2.49 6.51
C ILE A 74 -8.71 -3.17 6.23
N CYS A 75 -8.23 -3.09 4.98
CA CYS A 75 -6.97 -3.67 4.54
C CYS A 75 -5.95 -2.58 4.18
N ILE A 76 -4.68 -2.92 4.34
CA ILE A 76 -3.56 -2.19 3.76
C ILE A 76 -3.16 -2.87 2.46
N THR A 77 -2.81 -2.10 1.44
CA THR A 77 -2.23 -2.62 0.19
C THR A 77 -1.04 -1.77 -0.22
N TYR A 78 -0.08 -2.43 -0.86
CA TYR A 78 1.07 -1.80 -1.48
C TYR A 78 1.12 -2.13 -2.97
N GLY A 79 1.61 -1.18 -3.71
CA GLY A 79 1.90 -1.26 -5.13
C GLY A 79 2.04 0.12 -5.74
N GLN A 80 2.08 0.17 -7.05
CA GLN A 80 2.25 1.39 -7.83
C GLN A 80 1.44 1.33 -9.11
N THR A 81 1.34 2.43 -9.83
CA THR A 81 0.54 2.53 -11.07
C THR A 81 0.93 1.46 -12.09
N GLU A 82 2.21 1.15 -12.18
CA GLU A 82 2.81 0.13 -13.04
C GLU A 82 2.37 -1.30 -12.69
N ALA A 83 1.77 -1.50 -11.52
CA ALA A 83 1.24 -2.78 -11.05
C ALA A 83 -0.30 -2.80 -10.91
N SER A 84 -1.02 -1.85 -11.46
CA SER A 84 -2.49 -1.76 -11.67
C SER A 84 -3.41 -1.91 -10.44
N PRO A 85 -3.20 -1.29 -9.29
CA PRO A 85 -2.01 -0.77 -8.67
C PRO A 85 -1.40 -1.71 -7.62
N GLY A 86 -2.01 -2.86 -7.31
CA GLY A 86 -1.69 -3.67 -6.12
C GLY A 86 -0.76 -4.84 -6.38
N CYS A 87 0.26 -4.98 -5.54
CA CYS A 87 1.13 -6.16 -5.48
C CYS A 87 0.84 -7.02 -4.24
N THR A 88 0.67 -6.37 -3.08
CA THR A 88 0.40 -7.06 -1.81
C THR A 88 -0.83 -6.48 -1.13
N MET A 89 -1.44 -7.27 -0.24
CA MET A 89 -2.57 -6.83 0.58
C MET A 89 -2.59 -7.60 1.92
N SER A 90 -2.93 -6.90 3.01
CA SER A 90 -3.25 -7.54 4.27
C SER A 90 -4.60 -8.24 4.19
N LYS A 91 -4.82 -9.27 5.03
CA LYS A 91 -6.09 -9.95 5.13
C LYS A 91 -7.04 -9.19 6.08
N THR A 92 -8.33 -9.33 5.86
CA THR A 92 -9.35 -8.77 6.76
C THR A 92 -9.30 -9.36 8.17
N THR A 93 -8.68 -10.53 8.31
CA THR A 93 -8.50 -11.25 9.58
C THR A 93 -7.17 -10.98 10.27
N ASP A 94 -6.27 -10.20 9.64
CA ASP A 94 -4.98 -9.87 10.24
C ASP A 94 -5.16 -9.00 11.48
N SER A 95 -4.24 -9.17 12.43
CA SER A 95 -4.18 -8.30 13.61
C SER A 95 -3.91 -6.84 13.22
N LEU A 96 -4.29 -5.90 14.08
CA LEU A 96 -3.96 -4.49 13.90
C LEU A 96 -2.46 -4.29 13.68
N GLU A 97 -1.64 -4.99 14.48
CA GLU A 97 -0.18 -4.91 14.39
C GLU A 97 0.33 -5.35 13.01
N ALA A 98 -0.15 -6.47 12.47
CA ALA A 98 0.23 -6.93 11.14
C ALA A 98 -0.17 -5.92 10.05
N ARG A 99 -1.38 -5.34 10.14
CA ARG A 99 -1.87 -4.34 9.16
C ARG A 99 -1.06 -3.05 9.17
N VAL A 100 -0.56 -2.58 10.31
CA VAL A 100 0.16 -1.30 10.39
C VAL A 100 1.68 -1.44 10.22
N ASN A 101 2.25 -2.60 10.51
CA ASN A 101 3.68 -2.84 10.40
C ASN A 101 4.10 -3.46 9.08
N THR A 102 3.15 -3.99 8.30
CA THR A 102 3.39 -4.62 7.00
C THR A 102 2.44 -4.08 5.94
N VAL A 103 2.73 -4.43 4.69
CA VAL A 103 1.83 -4.17 3.55
C VAL A 103 1.13 -5.45 3.08
N GLY A 104 1.11 -6.46 3.95
CA GLY A 104 0.47 -7.75 3.67
C GLY A 104 1.34 -8.70 2.84
N ALA A 105 0.72 -9.78 2.37
CA ALA A 105 1.32 -10.78 1.51
C ALA A 105 0.99 -10.54 0.03
N ALA A 106 1.70 -11.21 -0.87
CA ALA A 106 1.43 -11.15 -2.31
C ALA A 106 -0.03 -11.47 -2.64
N MET A 107 -0.62 -10.70 -3.52
CA MET A 107 -1.99 -10.91 -3.99
C MET A 107 -2.07 -12.19 -4.85
N PHE A 108 -3.25 -12.78 -4.92
CA PHE A 108 -3.48 -13.98 -5.74
C PHE A 108 -3.08 -13.75 -7.21
N GLY A 109 -2.23 -14.63 -7.73
CA GLY A 109 -1.73 -14.54 -9.11
C GLY A 109 -0.65 -13.49 -9.35
N VAL A 110 -0.13 -12.87 -8.28
CA VAL A 110 1.02 -11.97 -8.30
C VAL A 110 2.17 -12.61 -7.55
N GLU A 111 3.31 -12.73 -8.20
CA GLU A 111 4.56 -13.15 -7.59
C GLU A 111 5.30 -11.92 -7.09
N CYS A 112 5.81 -11.98 -5.86
CA CYS A 112 6.60 -10.92 -5.25
C CYS A 112 7.84 -11.52 -4.60
N LYS A 113 8.97 -10.85 -4.73
CA LYS A 113 10.23 -11.23 -4.07
C LYS A 113 11.08 -10.01 -3.74
N ILE A 114 12.09 -10.22 -2.93
CA ILE A 114 13.11 -9.21 -2.60
C ILE A 114 14.39 -9.62 -3.29
N VAL A 115 15.01 -8.69 -4.01
CA VAL A 115 16.27 -8.92 -4.72
C VAL A 115 17.33 -7.91 -4.29
N ASP A 116 18.58 -8.29 -4.44
CA ASP A 116 19.70 -7.39 -4.31
C ASP A 116 19.66 -6.35 -5.44
N PRO A 117 19.67 -5.03 -5.16
CA PRO A 117 19.53 -4.00 -6.19
C PRO A 117 20.69 -3.95 -7.20
N GLU A 118 21.88 -4.52 -6.87
CA GLU A 118 23.07 -4.49 -7.72
C GLU A 118 23.21 -5.78 -8.54
N THR A 119 22.96 -6.94 -7.91
CA THR A 119 23.17 -8.26 -8.54
C THR A 119 21.90 -8.89 -9.09
N ASN A 120 20.72 -8.38 -8.68
CA ASN A 120 19.40 -8.95 -8.99
C ASN A 120 19.20 -10.40 -8.47
N GLU A 121 20.02 -10.83 -7.52
CA GLU A 121 19.89 -12.13 -6.86
C GLU A 121 18.80 -12.09 -5.80
N ASP A 122 18.11 -13.21 -5.62
CA ASP A 122 17.06 -13.36 -4.60
C ASP A 122 17.65 -13.27 -3.21
N LEU A 123 17.06 -12.42 -2.35
CA LEU A 123 17.47 -12.27 -0.96
C LEU A 123 16.60 -13.11 -0.03
N PRO A 124 17.19 -13.63 1.08
CA PRO A 124 16.47 -14.39 2.08
C PRO A 124 15.50 -13.49 2.89
N ASP A 125 14.63 -14.14 3.67
CA ASP A 125 13.71 -13.44 4.56
C ASP A 125 14.47 -12.55 5.56
N ASN A 126 13.83 -11.44 5.94
CA ASN A 126 14.34 -10.44 6.88
C ASN A 126 15.57 -9.63 6.39
N VAL A 127 15.94 -9.73 5.12
CA VAL A 127 16.98 -8.90 4.48
C VAL A 127 16.31 -7.83 3.62
N ASP A 128 16.80 -6.58 3.73
CA ASP A 128 16.33 -5.48 2.90
C ASP A 128 16.92 -5.56 1.49
N GLY A 129 16.08 -5.35 0.50
CA GLY A 129 16.45 -5.28 -0.90
C GLY A 129 15.35 -4.64 -1.74
N GLU A 130 15.49 -4.63 -3.05
CA GLU A 130 14.45 -4.12 -3.94
C GLU A 130 13.24 -5.06 -3.97
N PHE A 131 12.06 -4.46 -3.81
CA PHE A 131 10.80 -5.18 -4.04
C PHE A 131 10.56 -5.30 -5.55
N VAL A 132 10.42 -6.52 -6.03
CA VAL A 132 10.06 -6.79 -7.43
C VAL A 132 8.79 -7.63 -7.51
N ALA A 133 7.98 -7.38 -8.55
CA ALA A 133 6.70 -8.05 -8.74
C ALA A 133 6.51 -8.53 -10.16
N LYS A 134 5.82 -9.68 -10.32
CA LYS A 134 5.46 -10.25 -11.60
C LYS A 134 4.05 -10.81 -11.55
N GLY A 135 3.25 -10.57 -12.59
CA GLY A 135 1.87 -11.08 -12.64
C GLY A 135 1.04 -10.40 -13.71
N TYR A 136 -0.23 -10.78 -13.74
CA TYR A 136 -1.21 -10.26 -14.71
C TYR A 136 -1.49 -8.75 -14.53
N ASN A 137 -1.19 -8.21 -13.37
CA ASN A 137 -1.39 -6.82 -12.98
C ASN A 137 -0.29 -5.87 -13.47
N ILE A 138 0.87 -6.41 -13.91
CA ILE A 138 1.98 -5.57 -14.36
C ILE A 138 1.63 -4.90 -15.69
N MET A 139 1.95 -3.61 -15.80
CA MET A 139 1.74 -2.83 -17.01
C MET A 139 2.44 -3.47 -18.23
N LYS A 140 1.92 -3.22 -19.42
CA LYS A 140 2.59 -3.62 -20.68
C LYS A 140 3.83 -2.77 -20.99
N GLY A 141 3.92 -1.60 -20.42
CA GLY A 141 5.01 -0.65 -20.61
C GLY A 141 4.54 0.81 -20.64
N TYR A 142 5.49 1.71 -20.66
CA TYR A 142 5.24 3.14 -20.83
C TYR A 142 4.98 3.48 -22.29
N TYR A 143 3.93 4.24 -22.56
CA TYR A 143 3.52 4.58 -23.92
C TYR A 143 4.62 5.32 -24.69
N LYS A 144 5.04 4.73 -25.82
CA LYS A 144 6.11 5.24 -26.69
C LYS A 144 7.46 5.48 -25.97
N MET A 145 7.73 4.75 -24.89
CA MET A 145 8.97 4.84 -24.12
C MET A 145 9.58 3.43 -23.91
N PRO A 146 10.10 2.79 -24.96
CA PRO A 146 10.60 1.42 -24.86
C PRO A 146 11.81 1.28 -23.94
N GLU A 147 12.71 2.26 -23.94
CA GLU A 147 13.88 2.26 -23.06
C GLU A 147 13.49 2.37 -21.56
N ALA A 148 12.55 3.25 -21.22
CA ALA A 148 12.04 3.36 -19.86
C ALA A 148 11.28 2.09 -19.44
N THR A 149 10.58 1.47 -20.37
CA THR A 149 9.91 0.18 -20.14
C THR A 149 10.91 -0.94 -19.85
N ALA A 150 11.97 -1.05 -20.64
CA ALA A 150 13.02 -2.04 -20.46
C ALA A 150 13.83 -1.81 -19.16
N ALA A 151 13.93 -0.57 -18.71
CA ALA A 151 14.55 -0.23 -17.43
C ALA A 151 13.66 -0.57 -16.22
N ALA A 152 12.33 -0.61 -16.41
CA ALA A 152 11.38 -0.90 -15.33
C ALA A 152 10.96 -2.37 -15.27
N ILE A 153 10.94 -3.07 -16.42
CA ILE A 153 10.52 -4.48 -16.50
C ILE A 153 11.66 -5.26 -17.16
N ASP A 154 12.22 -6.20 -16.41
CA ASP A 154 13.33 -7.03 -16.90
C ASP A 154 12.89 -8.04 -17.97
N GLU A 155 13.85 -8.74 -18.56
CA GLU A 155 13.63 -9.75 -19.62
C GLU A 155 12.80 -10.97 -19.15
N ASN A 156 12.74 -11.20 -17.83
CA ASN A 156 11.96 -12.27 -17.21
C ASN A 156 10.54 -11.80 -16.81
N GLY A 157 10.21 -10.52 -17.04
CA GLY A 157 8.90 -9.92 -16.75
C GLY A 157 8.73 -9.46 -15.30
N TRP A 158 9.80 -9.28 -14.56
CA TRP A 158 9.75 -8.68 -13.22
C TRP A 158 9.75 -7.16 -13.30
N LEU A 159 8.77 -6.54 -12.66
CA LEU A 159 8.73 -5.09 -12.45
C LEU A 159 9.65 -4.73 -11.29
N HIS A 160 10.65 -3.92 -11.55
CA HIS A 160 11.52 -3.27 -10.58
C HIS A 160 10.84 -2.02 -10.06
N THR A 161 10.44 -2.04 -8.77
CA THR A 161 9.62 -0.96 -8.22
C THR A 161 10.44 0.26 -7.80
N GLY A 162 11.74 0.08 -7.56
CA GLY A 162 12.60 1.08 -6.96
C GLY A 162 12.33 1.30 -5.47
N ASP A 163 11.43 0.55 -4.87
CA ASP A 163 11.13 0.59 -3.45
C ASP A 163 11.90 -0.53 -2.72
N LEU A 164 12.45 -0.18 -1.56
CA LEU A 164 13.13 -1.12 -0.69
C LEU A 164 12.14 -1.76 0.28
N ALA A 165 12.28 -3.05 0.44
CA ALA A 165 11.42 -3.83 1.33
C ALA A 165 12.16 -5.03 1.90
N ARG A 166 11.56 -5.67 2.90
CA ARG A 166 11.91 -7.01 3.36
C ARG A 166 10.67 -7.87 3.41
N ARG A 167 10.84 -9.17 3.26
CA ARG A 167 9.80 -10.17 3.50
C ARG A 167 10.10 -10.86 4.82
N ASP A 168 9.09 -11.07 5.66
CA ASP A 168 9.23 -11.89 6.86
C ASP A 168 9.00 -13.39 6.55
N GLU A 169 9.28 -14.24 7.54
CA GLU A 169 9.13 -15.69 7.46
C GLU A 169 7.69 -16.17 7.28
N ASN A 170 6.68 -15.29 7.49
CA ASN A 170 5.27 -15.56 7.25
C ASN A 170 4.83 -15.12 5.84
N GLY A 171 5.75 -14.56 5.03
CA GLY A 171 5.49 -14.08 3.69
C GLY A 171 4.85 -12.70 3.62
N TYR A 172 4.89 -11.91 4.72
CA TYR A 172 4.45 -10.53 4.75
C TYR A 172 5.58 -9.58 4.38
N TYR A 173 5.25 -8.54 3.64
CA TYR A 173 6.21 -7.54 3.18
C TYR A 173 6.14 -6.27 4.03
N LYS A 174 7.29 -5.64 4.23
CA LYS A 174 7.42 -4.34 4.87
C LYS A 174 8.26 -3.42 4.00
N ILE A 175 7.70 -2.29 3.58
CA ILE A 175 8.44 -1.27 2.84
C ILE A 175 9.35 -0.54 3.83
N THR A 176 10.63 -0.42 3.46
CA THR A 176 11.67 0.16 4.33
C THR A 176 12.25 1.45 3.77
N GLY A 177 12.02 1.76 2.48
CA GLY A 177 12.49 2.99 1.86
C GLY A 177 12.39 2.99 0.33
N ARG A 178 13.17 3.85 -0.29
CA ARG A 178 13.35 3.90 -1.75
C ARG A 178 14.82 3.84 -2.11
N ILE A 179 15.14 3.16 -3.21
CA ILE A 179 16.53 3.05 -3.70
C ILE A 179 17.11 4.44 -3.99
N LYS A 180 16.32 5.34 -4.59
CA LYS A 180 16.77 6.71 -4.92
C LYS A 180 17.03 7.59 -3.70
N ASP A 181 16.45 7.26 -2.56
CA ASP A 181 16.59 8.01 -1.31
C ASP A 181 17.67 7.39 -0.40
N MET A 182 18.26 6.26 -0.80
CA MET A 182 19.32 5.57 -0.09
C MET A 182 20.60 6.41 -0.10
N ILE A 183 21.19 6.64 1.07
CA ILE A 183 22.46 7.31 1.24
C ILE A 183 23.54 6.27 1.49
N ILE A 184 24.57 6.22 0.65
CA ILE A 184 25.73 5.36 0.86
C ILE A 184 26.80 6.17 1.63
N ARG A 185 27.13 5.72 2.83
CA ARG A 185 28.18 6.32 3.66
C ARG A 185 29.19 5.29 4.12
N GLY A 186 30.42 5.38 3.65
CA GLY A 186 31.50 4.47 4.08
C GLY A 186 31.29 3.01 3.70
N GLY A 187 30.49 2.73 2.65
CA GLY A 187 30.14 1.36 2.22
C GLY A 187 28.90 0.78 2.92
N GLU A 188 28.24 1.55 3.78
CA GLU A 188 26.98 1.17 4.41
C GLU A 188 25.79 1.90 3.80
N ASN A 189 24.71 1.17 3.54
CA ASN A 189 23.47 1.71 3.02
C ASN A 189 22.65 2.30 4.17
N ILE A 190 22.37 3.59 4.12
CA ILE A 190 21.53 4.31 5.10
C ILE A 190 20.21 4.64 4.41
N TYR A 191 19.12 4.16 5.00
CA TYR A 191 17.75 4.41 4.52
C TYR A 191 17.14 5.54 5.36
N PRO A 192 16.92 6.76 4.78
CA PRO A 192 16.23 7.83 5.48
C PRO A 192 14.78 7.40 5.81
N LYS A 193 14.35 7.71 7.02
CA LYS A 193 12.96 7.46 7.45
C LYS A 193 12.06 8.62 7.05
#